data_a3340c6933b58126dd629d56239f82aa
#
_entry.id   a3340c6933b58126dd629d56239f82aa
#
_cell.length_a   1.000
_cell.length_b   1.000
_cell.length_c   1.000
_cell.angle_alpha   90.00
_cell.angle_beta   90.00
_cell.angle_gamma   90.00
#
_symmetry.space_group_name_H-M   'P 1'
#
loop_
_entity.id
_entity.type
_entity.pdbx_description
1 polymer ?
#
loop_
_entity_poly.entity_id
_entity_poly.type
_entity_poly.pdbx_seq_one_letter_code
_entity_poly.pdbx_strand_id
1 'polypeptide(L)'
;MSMKHIGTKILAGVLVVLLAGAGVLIWRNLPEDAPRLQEPEETVRQEPEVQPDTTATLCVAGDIVAHMPLVADAWNGETYDFTHLFADARRYYEAADYTTACLETTFNGPPYSGYPQFCAPDALASGLKTVGFNLLSTASNHSMDTWYGGLVRTLDVLDAAGLEHVGTYRTQQERDTVKIIDVGGIKLAMLAYTFSTNGLPVDSEHPYCVSVYTTDYMTDCSVVDYDLIQSDLDKAGQSGADAIAVYVHWGNEYHTEPSEQQEQLADYLFAHGATLVLGGHAHVPQPMELRTLPDGRTGYLCYCLGNLISNQFDPYTNLTAAVTLTLTRSGETGQVTVSGAEYAPMFMLHASDSNEGRYRLLDIRKSMQDFEQGDTSVVNRSVYDRMQQGLSDLHRIFGTDEVLSLVA
;
A
#
# COMPACT_ATOMS: atom_id res chain seq x y z
N MET A 1 16.83 -34.89 -68.95
CA MET A 1 15.97 -35.33 -67.82
C MET A 1 16.53 -36.61 -67.26
N SER A 2 17.03 -36.60 -66.07
CA SER A 2 18.03 -37.53 -65.53
C SER A 2 17.41 -38.87 -65.09
N MET A 3 17.99 -39.98 -65.56
CA MET A 3 17.68 -41.40 -65.25
C MET A 3 17.95 -41.75 -63.73
N LYS A 4 18.36 -40.79 -62.88
CA LYS A 4 18.70 -41.05 -61.48
C LYS A 4 17.50 -41.12 -60.51
N HIS A 5 16.29 -40.69 -60.91
CA HIS A 5 15.12 -40.70 -60.03
C HIS A 5 14.23 -41.93 -60.11
N ILE A 6 14.44 -42.80 -61.11
CA ILE A 6 13.63 -44.02 -61.25
C ILE A 6 14.17 -45.17 -60.39
N GLY A 7 15.50 -45.27 -60.25
CA GLY A 7 16.14 -46.32 -59.45
C GLY A 7 15.82 -46.23 -57.93
N THR A 8 15.69 -45.03 -57.41
CA THR A 8 15.44 -44.80 -55.97
C THR A 8 14.01 -45.16 -55.50
N LYS A 9 13.04 -45.01 -56.44
CA LYS A 9 11.64 -45.35 -56.12
C LYS A 9 11.40 -46.87 -56.19
N ILE A 10 12.11 -47.59 -57.11
CA ILE A 10 12.01 -49.05 -57.20
C ILE A 10 12.70 -49.70 -55.98
N LEU A 11 13.84 -49.19 -55.55
CA LEU A 11 14.55 -49.71 -54.33
C LEU A 11 13.73 -49.51 -53.06
N ALA A 12 13.05 -48.41 -52.94
CA ALA A 12 12.18 -48.10 -51.73
C ALA A 12 10.95 -49.04 -51.77
N GLY A 13 10.33 -49.27 -52.91
CA GLY A 13 9.19 -50.18 -53.04
C GLY A 13 9.52 -51.63 -52.68
N VAL A 14 10.69 -52.12 -53.10
CA VAL A 14 11.16 -53.51 -52.85
C VAL A 14 11.49 -53.63 -51.31
N LEU A 15 12.07 -52.62 -50.70
CA LEU A 15 12.38 -52.66 -49.28
C LEU A 15 11.12 -52.70 -48.41
N VAL A 16 10.07 -51.94 -48.77
CA VAL A 16 8.78 -51.95 -48.04
C VAL A 16 8.07 -53.31 -48.17
N VAL A 17 8.13 -53.93 -49.32
CA VAL A 17 7.53 -55.27 -49.54
C VAL A 17 8.31 -56.36 -48.78
N LEU A 18 9.64 -56.30 -48.73
CA LEU A 18 10.47 -57.20 -47.93
C LEU A 18 10.27 -57.05 -46.43
N LEU A 19 10.11 -55.82 -45.93
CA LEU A 19 9.82 -55.60 -44.56
C LEU A 19 8.40 -56.02 -44.12
N ALA A 20 7.42 -55.83 -45.01
CA ALA A 20 6.06 -56.35 -44.80
C ALA A 20 6.01 -57.89 -44.84
N GLY A 21 6.77 -58.51 -45.74
CA GLY A 21 6.87 -59.97 -45.82
C GLY A 21 7.56 -60.59 -44.63
N ALA A 22 8.62 -59.97 -44.12
CA ALA A 22 9.31 -60.41 -42.88
C ALA A 22 8.41 -60.25 -41.65
N GLY A 23 7.63 -59.15 -41.55
CA GLY A 23 6.68 -58.95 -40.50
C GLY A 23 5.59 -60.03 -40.45
N VAL A 24 5.06 -60.44 -41.61
CA VAL A 24 4.04 -61.50 -41.71
C VAL A 24 4.60 -62.87 -41.32
N LEU A 25 5.86 -63.16 -41.72
CA LEU A 25 6.54 -64.44 -41.37
C LEU A 25 6.89 -64.49 -39.87
N ILE A 26 7.24 -63.39 -39.25
CA ILE A 26 7.50 -63.34 -37.82
C ILE A 26 6.19 -63.50 -37.01
N TRP A 27 5.08 -62.91 -37.50
CA TRP A 27 3.77 -62.98 -36.81
C TRP A 27 3.18 -64.43 -36.89
N ARG A 28 3.47 -65.24 -37.92
CA ARG A 28 3.02 -66.65 -38.07
C ARG A 28 3.81 -67.67 -37.20
N ASN A 29 4.96 -67.29 -36.70
CA ASN A 29 5.83 -68.21 -35.96
C ASN A 29 6.01 -67.79 -34.45
N LEU A 30 5.20 -66.88 -33.99
CA LEU A 30 5.19 -66.54 -32.55
C LEU A 30 4.45 -67.64 -31.79
N PRO A 31 5.00 -68.13 -30.63
CA PRO A 31 4.26 -69.03 -29.75
C PRO A 31 2.98 -68.37 -29.25
N GLU A 32 1.89 -69.12 -29.07
CA GLU A 32 0.62 -68.65 -28.56
C GLU A 32 0.70 -68.01 -27.14
N ASP A 33 1.77 -68.22 -26.41
CA ASP A 33 2.02 -67.71 -25.06
C ASP A 33 3.02 -66.54 -24.99
N ALA A 34 3.31 -65.84 -26.10
CA ALA A 34 4.16 -64.65 -26.05
C ALA A 34 3.48 -63.53 -25.23
N PRO A 35 4.11 -62.94 -24.18
CA PRO A 35 3.51 -61.87 -23.44
C PRO A 35 3.23 -60.68 -24.40
N ARG A 36 1.95 -60.28 -24.46
CA ARG A 36 1.58 -59.05 -25.20
C ARG A 36 2.35 -57.89 -24.60
N LEU A 37 3.19 -57.26 -25.42
CA LEU A 37 3.76 -55.95 -25.05
C LEU A 37 2.56 -55.02 -24.77
N GLN A 38 2.40 -54.65 -23.51
CA GLN A 38 1.49 -53.57 -23.15
C GLN A 38 1.96 -52.32 -23.88
N GLU A 39 1.09 -51.73 -24.67
CA GLU A 39 1.31 -50.38 -25.19
C GLU A 39 1.58 -49.50 -23.99
N PRO A 40 2.60 -48.61 -24.04
CA PRO A 40 2.83 -47.67 -22.94
C PRO A 40 1.53 -46.87 -22.80
N GLU A 41 0.91 -46.95 -21.60
CA GLU A 41 -0.15 -46.04 -21.23
C GLU A 41 0.33 -44.62 -21.55
N GLU A 42 -0.32 -43.94 -22.46
CA GLU A 42 -0.15 -42.51 -22.67
C GLU A 42 -0.51 -41.87 -21.29
N THR A 43 0.51 -41.52 -20.51
CA THR A 43 0.34 -40.65 -19.37
C THR A 43 -0.13 -39.33 -19.95
N VAL A 44 -1.44 -39.14 -19.96
CA VAL A 44 -2.06 -37.82 -20.19
C VAL A 44 -1.44 -36.91 -19.13
N ARG A 45 -0.46 -36.11 -19.53
CA ARG A 45 -0.03 -34.98 -18.71
C ARG A 45 -1.25 -34.12 -18.53
N GLN A 46 -1.89 -34.18 -17.34
CA GLN A 46 -2.83 -33.16 -16.94
C GLN A 46 -2.04 -31.85 -16.93
N GLU A 47 -2.38 -30.94 -17.83
CA GLU A 47 -1.91 -29.57 -17.71
C GLU A 47 -2.31 -29.08 -16.32
N PRO A 48 -1.40 -28.39 -15.59
CA PRO A 48 -1.74 -27.86 -14.28
C PRO A 48 -2.97 -26.96 -14.43
N GLU A 49 -3.98 -27.23 -13.63
CA GLU A 49 -5.21 -26.43 -13.61
C GLU A 49 -4.82 -25.01 -13.20
N VAL A 50 -4.94 -24.06 -14.13
CA VAL A 50 -4.65 -22.64 -13.87
C VAL A 50 -5.68 -22.15 -12.87
N GLN A 51 -5.20 -21.69 -11.72
CA GLN A 51 -6.06 -21.08 -10.70
C GLN A 51 -6.67 -19.77 -11.25
N PRO A 52 -7.90 -19.40 -10.88
CA PRO A 52 -8.45 -18.11 -11.25
C PRO A 52 -7.65 -16.96 -10.61
N ASP A 53 -7.68 -15.81 -11.26
CA ASP A 53 -7.13 -14.58 -10.70
C ASP A 53 -7.82 -14.24 -9.38
N THR A 54 -7.05 -13.70 -8.43
CA THR A 54 -7.57 -13.18 -7.16
C THR A 54 -7.55 -11.66 -7.21
N THR A 55 -8.67 -11.00 -6.90
CA THR A 55 -8.77 -9.54 -6.87
C THR A 55 -9.18 -9.09 -5.48
N ALA A 56 -8.52 -8.05 -4.97
CA ALA A 56 -8.80 -7.46 -3.67
C ALA A 56 -8.56 -5.95 -3.68
N THR A 57 -9.13 -5.24 -2.72
CA THR A 57 -9.06 -3.78 -2.60
C THR A 57 -8.28 -3.34 -1.37
N LEU A 58 -7.34 -2.42 -1.58
CA LEU A 58 -6.57 -1.75 -0.51
C LEU A 58 -6.92 -0.27 -0.49
N CYS A 59 -7.50 0.22 0.61
CA CYS A 59 -7.69 1.64 0.81
C CYS A 59 -6.49 2.25 1.54
N VAL A 60 -5.97 3.35 0.99
CA VAL A 60 -4.85 4.12 1.54
C VAL A 60 -5.33 5.51 1.89
N ALA A 61 -5.04 5.97 3.11
CA ALA A 61 -5.37 7.30 3.60
C ALA A 61 -4.10 8.05 4.04
N GLY A 62 -4.24 9.37 4.23
CA GLY A 62 -3.13 10.26 4.57
C GLY A 62 -2.67 10.20 6.03
N ASP A 63 -1.94 11.23 6.46
CA ASP A 63 -1.29 11.30 7.76
C ASP A 63 -2.26 11.64 8.90
N ILE A 64 -2.17 10.93 10.01
CA ILE A 64 -3.00 11.11 11.21
C ILE A 64 -2.21 11.97 12.21
N VAL A 65 -2.50 13.27 12.27
CA VAL A 65 -1.81 14.25 13.10
C VAL A 65 -2.74 14.76 14.21
N ALA A 66 -2.59 14.20 15.41
CA ALA A 66 -3.53 14.44 16.52
C ALA A 66 -3.23 15.75 17.27
N HIS A 67 -3.49 16.90 16.67
CA HIS A 67 -3.38 18.20 17.33
C HIS A 67 -4.35 18.37 18.49
N MET A 68 -3.99 19.16 19.50
CA MET A 68 -4.81 19.38 20.71
C MET A 68 -6.24 19.88 20.43
N PRO A 69 -6.52 20.74 19.41
CA PRO A 69 -7.90 21.10 19.09
C PRO A 69 -8.77 19.92 18.66
N LEU A 70 -8.22 18.92 17.94
CA LEU A 70 -8.95 17.69 17.61
C LEU A 70 -9.18 16.83 18.86
N VAL A 71 -8.16 16.74 19.74
CA VAL A 71 -8.27 16.04 21.03
C VAL A 71 -9.38 16.68 21.89
N ALA A 72 -9.43 18.01 21.94
CA ALA A 72 -10.47 18.73 22.67
C ALA A 72 -11.87 18.51 22.04
N ASP A 73 -11.97 18.49 20.72
CA ASP A 73 -13.22 18.24 20.00
C ASP A 73 -13.73 16.80 20.18
N ALA A 74 -12.83 15.85 20.37
CA ALA A 74 -13.17 14.45 20.64
C ALA A 74 -13.70 14.22 22.06
N TRP A 75 -13.51 15.16 23.00
CA TRP A 75 -13.98 15.03 24.37
C TRP A 75 -15.49 15.25 24.47
N ASN A 76 -16.24 14.24 24.90
CA ASN A 76 -17.71 14.29 25.03
C ASN A 76 -18.21 14.63 26.44
N GLY A 77 -17.31 15.00 27.36
CA GLY A 77 -17.62 15.29 28.77
C GLY A 77 -17.30 14.13 29.73
N GLU A 78 -17.11 12.90 29.22
CA GLU A 78 -16.83 11.70 30.01
C GLU A 78 -15.63 10.94 29.45
N THR A 79 -15.56 10.78 28.13
CA THR A 79 -14.51 10.05 27.42
C THR A 79 -14.19 10.73 26.08
N TYR A 80 -13.15 10.26 25.40
CA TYR A 80 -12.81 10.70 24.04
C TYR A 80 -13.49 9.81 23.00
N ASP A 81 -14.08 10.42 21.96
CA ASP A 81 -14.63 9.75 20.79
C ASP A 81 -14.20 10.49 19.52
N PHE A 82 -13.32 9.86 18.73
CA PHE A 82 -12.82 10.40 17.48
C PHE A 82 -13.62 9.95 16.25
N THR A 83 -14.61 9.05 16.40
CA THR A 83 -15.33 8.45 15.27
C THR A 83 -16.12 9.47 14.46
N HIS A 84 -16.61 10.53 15.09
CA HIS A 84 -17.36 11.61 14.44
C HIS A 84 -16.54 12.33 13.35
N LEU A 85 -15.18 12.41 13.50
CA LEU A 85 -14.31 13.02 12.51
C LEU A 85 -14.42 12.34 11.14
N PHE A 86 -14.70 11.06 11.13
CA PHE A 86 -14.67 10.20 9.94
C PHE A 86 -16.08 9.86 9.41
N ALA A 87 -17.14 10.46 9.93
CA ALA A 87 -18.51 10.07 9.62
C ALA A 87 -18.82 10.05 8.10
N ASP A 88 -18.29 11.01 7.34
CA ASP A 88 -18.51 11.11 5.90
C ASP A 88 -17.54 10.25 5.07
N ALA A 89 -16.35 9.96 5.62
CA ALA A 89 -15.30 9.19 4.97
C ALA A 89 -15.36 7.68 5.26
N ARG A 90 -15.95 7.28 6.38
CA ARG A 90 -16.02 5.91 6.92
C ARG A 90 -16.41 4.86 5.87
N ARG A 91 -17.36 5.18 4.98
CA ARG A 91 -17.84 4.28 3.94
C ARG A 91 -16.74 3.77 2.99
N TYR A 92 -15.68 4.57 2.76
CA TYR A 92 -14.56 4.18 1.92
C TYR A 92 -13.64 3.21 2.63
N TYR A 93 -13.43 3.41 3.93
CA TYR A 93 -12.56 2.56 4.75
C TYR A 93 -13.18 1.20 5.04
N GLU A 94 -14.51 1.16 5.23
CA GLU A 94 -15.25 -0.09 5.47
C GLU A 94 -15.54 -0.88 4.18
N ALA A 95 -15.51 -0.23 3.02
CA ALA A 95 -15.80 -0.89 1.74
C ALA A 95 -14.60 -1.67 1.18
N ALA A 96 -13.37 -1.31 1.56
CA ALA A 96 -12.17 -2.00 1.12
C ALA A 96 -11.91 -3.27 1.93
N ASP A 97 -11.26 -4.27 1.32
CA ASP A 97 -10.85 -5.50 2.00
C ASP A 97 -9.81 -5.21 3.09
N TYR A 98 -9.03 -4.14 2.93
CA TYR A 98 -8.02 -3.70 3.89
C TYR A 98 -7.79 -2.19 3.79
N THR A 99 -7.60 -1.52 4.94
CA THR A 99 -7.41 -0.05 4.99
C THR A 99 -6.20 0.31 5.85
N THR A 100 -5.38 1.25 5.36
CA THR A 100 -4.13 1.66 5.98
C THR A 100 -3.90 3.16 5.90
N ALA A 101 -3.13 3.72 6.86
CA ALA A 101 -2.73 5.12 6.94
C ALA A 101 -1.37 5.27 7.63
N CYS A 102 -0.82 6.49 7.66
CA CYS A 102 0.35 6.84 8.46
C CYS A 102 -0.08 7.44 9.80
N LEU A 103 0.42 6.91 10.91
CA LEU A 103 0.21 7.44 12.25
C LEU A 103 1.35 8.38 12.63
N GLU A 104 1.05 9.66 12.71
CA GLU A 104 2.01 10.70 13.05
C GLU A 104 1.73 11.28 14.45
N THR A 105 1.58 10.38 15.42
CA THR A 105 1.39 10.68 16.84
C THR A 105 1.78 9.46 17.68
N THR A 106 1.97 9.65 18.97
CA THR A 106 2.22 8.58 19.95
C THR A 106 1.07 8.43 20.93
N PHE A 107 1.02 7.29 21.65
CA PHE A 107 0.06 7.00 22.71
C PHE A 107 0.81 6.69 24.01
N ASN A 108 1.06 7.71 24.84
CA ASN A 108 1.80 7.53 26.11
C ASN A 108 0.95 7.81 27.37
N GLY A 109 -0.38 7.92 27.19
CA GLY A 109 -1.28 8.33 28.28
C GLY A 109 -1.16 9.81 28.62
N PRO A 110 -1.97 10.30 29.60
CA PRO A 110 -1.93 11.70 29.98
C PRO A 110 -0.61 12.09 30.71
N PRO A 111 -0.15 13.33 30.57
CA PRO A 111 -0.83 14.43 29.88
C PRO A 111 -0.71 14.30 28.35
N TYR A 112 -1.80 14.58 27.65
CA TYR A 112 -1.81 14.64 26.18
C TYR A 112 -1.18 15.92 25.67
N SER A 113 -0.58 15.87 24.48
CA SER A 113 0.10 17.01 23.84
C SER A 113 -0.07 17.01 22.33
N GLY A 114 0.02 18.20 21.74
CA GLY A 114 0.13 18.41 20.29
C GLY A 114 1.54 18.85 19.92
N TYR A 115 1.66 19.59 18.80
CA TYR A 115 2.94 20.14 18.36
C TYR A 115 3.70 20.84 19.50
N PRO A 116 5.03 20.65 19.63
CA PRO A 116 5.92 19.91 18.70
C PRO A 116 6.09 18.42 19.00
N GLN A 117 5.53 17.89 20.08
CA GLN A 117 5.63 16.49 20.48
C GLN A 117 4.23 15.95 20.76
N PHE A 118 3.78 15.04 19.88
CA PHE A 118 2.42 14.53 19.90
C PHE A 118 2.23 13.35 20.85
N CYS A 119 1.21 13.42 21.68
CA CYS A 119 0.73 12.34 22.53
C CYS A 119 -0.79 12.37 22.57
N ALA A 120 -1.44 11.46 21.86
CA ALA A 120 -2.89 11.39 21.73
C ALA A 120 -3.54 10.47 22.79
N PRO A 121 -4.86 10.63 23.09
CA PRO A 121 -5.62 9.63 23.82
C PRO A 121 -5.71 8.30 23.10
N ASP A 122 -5.61 7.18 23.84
CA ASP A 122 -5.74 5.81 23.33
C ASP A 122 -7.05 5.58 22.54
N ALA A 123 -8.08 6.34 22.86
CA ALA A 123 -9.37 6.32 22.18
C ALA A 123 -9.27 6.64 20.65
N LEU A 124 -8.21 7.34 20.21
CA LEU A 124 -7.98 7.54 18.79
C LEU A 124 -7.71 6.20 18.08
N ALA A 125 -6.88 5.33 18.64
CA ALA A 125 -6.63 3.99 18.08
C ALA A 125 -7.93 3.17 17.98
N SER A 126 -8.73 3.15 19.05
CA SER A 126 -10.04 2.47 19.04
C SER A 126 -11.01 3.08 18.03
N GLY A 127 -11.00 4.40 17.88
CA GLY A 127 -11.79 5.13 16.89
C GLY A 127 -11.39 4.75 15.46
N LEU A 128 -10.10 4.74 15.15
CA LEU A 128 -9.57 4.32 13.84
C LEU A 128 -9.98 2.89 13.50
N LYS A 129 -9.86 1.96 14.46
CA LYS A 129 -10.35 0.58 14.26
C LYS A 129 -11.85 0.53 13.96
N THR A 130 -12.63 1.31 14.71
CA THR A 130 -14.09 1.37 14.57
C THR A 130 -14.53 1.91 13.21
N VAL A 131 -13.76 2.78 12.60
CA VAL A 131 -14.07 3.36 11.27
C VAL A 131 -13.46 2.58 10.10
N GLY A 132 -12.78 1.45 10.36
CA GLY A 132 -12.40 0.49 9.33
C GLY A 132 -10.89 0.35 9.08
N PHE A 133 -10.01 1.05 9.81
CA PHE A 133 -8.57 0.88 9.65
C PHE A 133 -8.09 -0.48 10.15
N ASN A 134 -7.10 -1.06 9.46
CA ASN A 134 -6.51 -2.36 9.74
C ASN A 134 -5.04 -2.26 10.16
N LEU A 135 -4.23 -1.45 9.45
CA LEU A 135 -2.81 -1.28 9.70
C LEU A 135 -2.45 0.21 9.70
N LEU A 136 -1.50 0.57 10.57
CA LEU A 136 -0.91 1.90 10.58
C LEU A 136 0.62 1.81 10.38
N SER A 137 1.15 2.63 9.46
CA SER A 137 2.58 2.94 9.47
C SER A 137 2.88 3.79 10.68
N THR A 138 3.82 3.36 11.51
CA THR A 138 4.25 4.09 12.72
C THR A 138 5.62 4.74 12.55
N ALA A 139 6.26 4.57 11.37
CA ALA A 139 7.49 5.26 11.02
C ALA A 139 7.17 6.67 10.53
N SER A 140 7.36 7.65 11.39
CA SER A 140 7.25 9.08 11.10
C SER A 140 8.32 9.86 11.85
N ASN A 141 8.53 11.14 11.51
CA ASN A 141 9.41 12.03 12.25
C ASN A 141 8.94 12.23 13.72
N HIS A 142 7.68 11.89 14.05
CA HIS A 142 7.10 11.92 15.39
C HIS A 142 7.14 10.59 16.15
N SER A 143 7.80 9.55 15.62
CA SER A 143 7.89 8.23 16.25
C SER A 143 8.53 8.24 17.64
N MET A 144 9.43 9.19 17.91
CA MET A 144 10.17 9.31 19.16
C MET A 144 9.65 10.40 20.12
N ASP A 145 8.52 11.03 19.85
CA ASP A 145 7.99 12.15 20.62
C ASP A 145 7.83 11.86 22.12
N THR A 146 7.55 10.62 22.47
CA THR A 146 7.44 10.17 23.86
C THR A 146 8.53 9.14 24.23
N TRP A 147 9.67 9.18 23.52
CA TRP A 147 10.83 8.33 23.72
C TRP A 147 10.51 6.84 23.51
N TYR A 148 11.50 5.97 23.73
CA TYR A 148 11.34 4.53 23.52
C TYR A 148 10.19 3.92 24.36
N GLY A 149 10.03 4.34 25.62
CA GLY A 149 8.93 3.85 26.45
C GLY A 149 7.55 4.19 25.91
N GLY A 150 7.37 5.39 25.37
CA GLY A 150 6.14 5.80 24.74
C GLY A 150 5.94 5.16 23.36
N LEU A 151 7.02 4.92 22.60
CA LEU A 151 6.97 4.15 21.37
C LEU A 151 6.44 2.73 21.64
N VAL A 152 7.02 2.01 22.59
CA VAL A 152 6.56 0.66 22.99
C VAL A 152 5.09 0.69 23.38
N ARG A 153 4.70 1.66 24.24
CA ARG A 153 3.29 1.80 24.65
C ARG A 153 2.36 2.11 23.47
N THR A 154 2.82 2.89 22.50
CA THR A 154 2.05 3.15 21.26
C THR A 154 1.70 1.85 20.56
N LEU A 155 2.67 0.95 20.40
CA LEU A 155 2.43 -0.35 19.77
C LEU A 155 1.48 -1.22 20.62
N ASP A 156 1.60 -1.20 21.95
CA ASP A 156 0.70 -1.92 22.85
C ASP A 156 -0.76 -1.43 22.75
N VAL A 157 -0.95 -0.11 22.59
CA VAL A 157 -2.28 0.49 22.37
C VAL A 157 -2.87 0.10 21.02
N LEU A 158 -2.06 0.07 19.98
CA LEU A 158 -2.48 -0.40 18.65
C LEU A 158 -2.90 -1.87 18.69
N ASP A 159 -2.08 -2.72 19.29
CA ASP A 159 -2.38 -4.15 19.46
C ASP A 159 -3.69 -4.35 20.24
N ALA A 160 -3.86 -3.62 21.35
CA ALA A 160 -5.09 -3.68 22.17
C ALA A 160 -6.33 -3.22 21.40
N ALA A 161 -6.20 -2.27 20.46
CA ALA A 161 -7.27 -1.84 19.58
C ALA A 161 -7.51 -2.81 18.40
N GLY A 162 -6.64 -3.80 18.19
CA GLY A 162 -6.70 -4.73 17.05
C GLY A 162 -6.23 -4.09 15.74
N LEU A 163 -5.34 -3.10 15.82
CA LEU A 163 -4.68 -2.46 14.69
C LEU A 163 -3.29 -3.08 14.49
N GLU A 164 -3.00 -3.50 13.27
CA GLU A 164 -1.65 -3.89 12.89
C GLU A 164 -0.77 -2.67 12.71
N HIS A 165 0.54 -2.84 12.83
CA HIS A 165 1.50 -1.74 12.72
C HIS A 165 2.81 -2.19 12.04
N VAL A 166 3.55 -1.22 11.46
CA VAL A 166 4.84 -1.42 10.81
C VAL A 166 5.67 -0.14 10.88
N GLY A 167 7.00 -0.28 11.05
CA GLY A 167 7.95 0.83 11.00
C GLY A 167 8.59 1.20 12.32
N THR A 168 7.95 0.83 13.46
CA THR A 168 8.57 0.87 14.79
C THR A 168 8.43 -0.46 15.50
N TYR A 169 9.36 -0.78 16.42
CA TYR A 169 9.53 -2.12 16.97
C TYR A 169 9.92 -2.11 18.44
N ARG A 170 9.42 -3.10 19.20
CA ARG A 170 9.76 -3.33 20.61
C ARG A 170 11.06 -4.10 20.78
N THR A 171 11.41 -4.94 19.78
CA THR A 171 12.54 -5.85 19.84
C THR A 171 13.26 -5.96 18.50
N GLN A 172 14.53 -6.34 18.53
CA GLN A 172 15.28 -6.68 17.31
C GLN A 172 14.59 -7.78 16.51
N GLN A 173 13.98 -8.76 17.19
CA GLN A 173 13.25 -9.84 16.52
C GLN A 173 12.03 -9.30 15.73
N GLU A 174 11.25 -8.35 16.31
CA GLU A 174 10.16 -7.69 15.57
C GLU A 174 10.70 -6.96 14.35
N ARG A 175 11.81 -6.21 14.50
CA ARG A 175 12.46 -5.48 13.37
C ARG A 175 12.94 -6.41 12.26
N ASP A 176 13.44 -7.58 12.61
CA ASP A 176 13.98 -8.56 11.65
C ASP A 176 12.88 -9.41 11.00
N THR A 177 11.65 -9.36 11.51
CA THR A 177 10.51 -10.11 10.99
C THR A 177 9.72 -9.27 10.00
N VAL A 178 9.63 -9.70 8.75
CA VAL A 178 8.82 -9.02 7.73
C VAL A 178 7.35 -9.07 8.12
N LYS A 179 6.70 -7.90 8.20
CA LYS A 179 5.27 -7.80 8.41
C LYS A 179 4.54 -8.22 7.14
N ILE A 180 3.73 -9.26 7.22
CA ILE A 180 2.87 -9.71 6.11
C ILE A 180 1.42 -9.48 6.50
N ILE A 181 0.65 -8.84 5.63
CA ILE A 181 -0.80 -8.67 5.75
C ILE A 181 -1.51 -9.47 4.66
N ASP A 182 -2.76 -9.86 4.93
CA ASP A 182 -3.64 -10.52 3.95
C ASP A 182 -4.72 -9.54 3.50
N VAL A 183 -4.64 -9.13 2.23
CA VAL A 183 -5.62 -8.26 1.58
C VAL A 183 -6.48 -9.13 0.68
N GLY A 184 -7.59 -9.66 1.22
CA GLY A 184 -8.54 -10.46 0.45
C GLY A 184 -7.92 -11.68 -0.25
N GLY A 185 -6.93 -12.32 0.37
CA GLY A 185 -6.19 -13.48 -0.18
C GLY A 185 -4.93 -13.12 -0.96
N ILE A 186 -4.56 -11.84 -1.06
CA ILE A 186 -3.29 -11.36 -1.60
C ILE A 186 -2.38 -10.96 -0.43
N LYS A 187 -1.21 -11.58 -0.30
CA LYS A 187 -0.25 -11.32 0.78
C LYS A 187 0.69 -10.18 0.40
N LEU A 188 0.68 -9.10 1.17
CA LEU A 188 1.61 -8.00 1.01
C LEU A 188 2.66 -8.01 2.13
N ALA A 189 3.94 -7.98 1.76
CA ALA A 189 5.03 -7.66 2.67
C ALA A 189 5.03 -6.14 2.88
N MET A 190 4.86 -5.69 4.12
CA MET A 190 4.81 -4.28 4.47
C MET A 190 6.15 -3.82 5.04
N LEU A 191 6.75 -2.82 4.43
CA LEU A 191 7.90 -2.09 4.94
C LEU A 191 7.48 -0.65 5.25
N ALA A 192 8.15 -0.01 6.22
CA ALA A 192 7.88 1.40 6.50
C ALA A 192 9.15 2.09 7.02
N TYR A 193 9.37 3.31 6.58
CA TYR A 193 10.56 4.10 6.87
C TYR A 193 10.22 5.57 7.15
N THR A 194 11.05 6.22 7.95
CA THR A 194 11.06 7.68 8.11
C THR A 194 12.46 8.24 7.87
N PHE A 195 12.52 9.48 7.37
CA PHE A 195 13.79 10.16 7.13
C PHE A 195 14.47 10.63 8.43
N SER A 196 13.70 10.91 9.49
CA SER A 196 14.17 11.55 10.71
C SER A 196 13.25 11.25 11.90
N THR A 197 13.66 11.73 13.08
CA THR A 197 12.91 11.70 14.34
C THR A 197 12.88 13.09 15.01
N ASN A 198 12.80 14.16 14.20
CA ASN A 198 12.72 15.57 14.66
C ASN A 198 13.82 15.97 15.67
N GLY A 199 15.04 15.46 15.46
CA GLY A 199 16.18 15.74 16.36
C GLY A 199 16.11 15.05 17.72
N LEU A 200 15.14 14.16 17.93
CA LEU A 200 15.13 13.23 19.07
C LEU A 200 15.93 11.98 18.69
N PRO A 201 16.99 11.61 19.43
CA PRO A 201 17.77 10.46 19.05
C PRO A 201 16.98 9.16 19.19
N VAL A 202 17.16 8.25 18.24
CA VAL A 202 16.75 6.85 18.42
C VAL A 202 17.48 6.29 19.63
N ASP A 203 16.78 5.52 20.45
CA ASP A 203 17.31 4.99 21.70
C ASP A 203 18.56 4.14 21.46
N SER A 204 19.67 4.48 22.11
CA SER A 204 20.97 3.81 21.88
C SER A 204 21.02 2.37 22.36
N GLU A 205 20.17 1.98 23.31
CA GLU A 205 20.03 0.60 23.78
C GLU A 205 19.10 -0.20 22.86
N HIS A 206 18.26 0.48 22.06
CA HIS A 206 17.28 -0.10 21.16
C HIS A 206 17.37 0.50 19.74
N PRO A 207 18.54 0.45 19.06
CA PRO A 207 18.78 1.14 17.80
C PRO A 207 17.87 0.65 16.65
N TYR A 208 17.20 -0.46 16.84
CA TYR A 208 16.23 -1.07 15.93
C TYR A 208 14.82 -0.49 16.04
N CYS A 209 14.53 0.34 17.05
CA CYS A 209 13.15 0.66 17.43
C CYS A 209 12.40 1.52 16.40
N VAL A 210 13.11 2.22 15.50
CA VAL A 210 12.53 2.99 14.39
C VAL A 210 13.28 2.66 13.11
N SER A 211 12.55 2.41 12.01
CA SER A 211 13.13 2.28 10.68
C SER A 211 13.47 3.65 10.10
N VAL A 212 14.63 4.20 10.45
CA VAL A 212 15.16 5.42 9.86
C VAL A 212 15.98 5.08 8.62
N TYR A 213 15.67 5.69 7.48
CA TYR A 213 16.35 5.38 6.21
C TYR A 213 17.48 6.34 5.85
N THR A 214 17.78 7.36 6.66
CA THR A 214 18.92 8.24 6.47
C THR A 214 19.99 8.03 7.55
N THR A 215 21.25 7.98 7.18
CA THR A 215 22.36 7.79 8.14
C THR A 215 22.68 9.07 8.91
N ASP A 216 22.30 10.21 8.38
CA ASP A 216 22.47 11.55 8.93
C ASP A 216 21.16 12.16 9.48
N TYR A 217 20.24 11.30 9.96
CA TYR A 217 18.87 11.67 10.38
C TYR A 217 18.78 12.73 11.49
N MET A 218 19.87 12.95 12.23
CA MET A 218 19.98 13.96 13.28
C MET A 218 20.46 15.33 12.77
N THR A 219 20.81 15.44 11.48
CA THR A 219 21.35 16.65 10.87
C THR A 219 20.61 16.98 9.57
N ASP A 220 21.20 16.68 8.42
CA ASP A 220 20.69 17.15 7.13
C ASP A 220 19.70 16.17 6.46
N CYS A 221 19.59 14.93 6.95
CA CYS A 221 18.72 13.88 6.42
C CYS A 221 18.92 13.63 4.91
N SER A 222 20.14 13.83 4.42
CA SER A 222 20.47 13.85 3.01
C SER A 222 21.05 12.53 2.49
N VAL A 223 21.58 11.68 3.39
CA VAL A 223 22.31 10.46 3.05
C VAL A 223 21.42 9.23 3.25
N VAL A 224 20.84 8.74 2.16
CA VAL A 224 19.99 7.55 2.15
C VAL A 224 20.80 6.29 2.43
N ASP A 225 20.36 5.46 3.36
CA ASP A 225 20.91 4.12 3.68
C ASP A 225 20.32 3.07 2.72
N TYR A 226 20.86 3.03 1.50
CA TYR A 226 20.43 2.06 0.50
C TYR A 226 20.76 0.61 0.89
N ASP A 227 21.79 0.38 1.71
CA ASP A 227 22.14 -0.98 2.17
C ASP A 227 21.07 -1.52 3.12
N LEU A 228 20.56 -0.69 4.03
CA LEU A 228 19.43 -1.03 4.91
C LEU A 228 18.18 -1.36 4.09
N ILE A 229 17.82 -0.47 3.18
CA ILE A 229 16.61 -0.62 2.34
C ILE A 229 16.71 -1.88 1.48
N GLN A 230 17.87 -2.12 0.84
CA GLN A 230 18.09 -3.32 0.02
C GLN A 230 17.96 -4.60 0.85
N SER A 231 18.59 -4.63 2.02
CA SER A 231 18.49 -5.79 2.93
C SER A 231 17.04 -6.11 3.31
N ASP A 232 16.23 -5.09 3.55
CA ASP A 232 14.82 -5.29 3.91
C ASP A 232 13.95 -5.70 2.70
N LEU A 233 14.21 -5.13 1.51
CA LEU A 233 13.56 -5.57 0.27
C LEU A 233 13.88 -7.02 -0.07
N ASP A 234 15.14 -7.43 0.12
CA ASP A 234 15.57 -8.83 -0.08
C ASP A 234 14.84 -9.78 0.88
N LYS A 235 14.72 -9.42 2.17
CA LYS A 235 13.95 -10.19 3.16
C LYS A 235 12.46 -10.24 2.78
N ALA A 236 11.89 -9.11 2.36
CA ALA A 236 10.49 -9.04 1.93
C ALA A 236 10.24 -9.93 0.70
N GLY A 237 11.12 -9.90 -0.30
CA GLY A 237 11.05 -10.76 -1.49
C GLY A 237 11.18 -12.27 -1.17
N GLN A 238 11.84 -12.63 -0.07
CA GLN A 238 12.01 -14.01 0.39
C GLN A 238 10.94 -14.44 1.41
N SER A 239 10.06 -13.56 1.84
CA SER A 239 9.08 -13.78 2.90
C SER A 239 7.91 -14.70 2.53
N GLY A 240 7.73 -14.97 1.23
CA GLY A 240 6.56 -15.67 0.69
C GLY A 240 5.32 -14.80 0.52
N ALA A 241 5.47 -13.47 0.58
CA ALA A 241 4.43 -12.54 0.18
C ALA A 241 4.32 -12.47 -1.36
N ASP A 242 3.13 -12.11 -1.85
CA ASP A 242 2.83 -12.01 -3.28
C ASP A 242 3.35 -10.68 -3.88
N ALA A 243 3.47 -9.62 -3.07
CA ALA A 243 3.99 -8.30 -3.45
C ALA A 243 4.56 -7.54 -2.26
N ILE A 244 5.30 -6.44 -2.52
CA ILE A 244 5.92 -5.58 -1.51
C ILE A 244 5.27 -4.20 -1.57
N ALA A 245 4.81 -3.70 -0.42
CA ALA A 245 4.33 -2.35 -0.20
C ALA A 245 5.24 -1.62 0.77
N VAL A 246 5.63 -0.39 0.43
CA VAL A 246 6.57 0.40 1.23
C VAL A 246 5.94 1.74 1.59
N TYR A 247 5.74 1.99 2.89
CA TYR A 247 5.47 3.32 3.40
C TYR A 247 6.77 4.11 3.52
N VAL A 248 6.76 5.37 3.07
CA VAL A 248 7.91 6.26 3.22
C VAL A 248 7.45 7.63 3.72
N HIS A 249 7.89 8.00 4.90
CA HIS A 249 7.67 9.31 5.49
C HIS A 249 8.85 10.20 5.10
N TRP A 250 8.65 11.11 4.12
CA TRP A 250 9.71 11.77 3.36
C TRP A 250 9.35 13.16 2.81
N GLY A 251 10.32 13.82 2.21
CA GLY A 251 10.13 15.08 1.49
C GLY A 251 10.17 16.31 2.40
N ASN A 252 9.59 17.40 1.91
CA ASN A 252 9.57 18.69 2.59
C ASN A 252 8.12 19.07 2.95
N GLU A 253 7.91 19.51 4.20
CA GLU A 253 6.61 20.00 4.63
C GLU A 253 6.10 21.13 3.73
N TYR A 254 4.79 21.11 3.43
CA TYR A 254 4.04 22.12 2.69
C TYR A 254 4.44 22.32 1.22
N HIS A 255 5.24 21.41 0.65
CA HIS A 255 5.59 21.41 -0.77
C HIS A 255 4.71 20.42 -1.54
N THR A 256 4.00 20.91 -2.56
CA THR A 256 3.13 20.08 -3.41
C THR A 256 3.90 19.30 -4.50
N GLU A 257 5.16 19.65 -4.74
CA GLU A 257 6.04 18.95 -5.66
C GLU A 257 7.01 18.06 -4.87
N PRO A 258 7.28 16.83 -5.32
CA PRO A 258 8.25 15.96 -4.66
C PRO A 258 9.66 16.52 -4.76
N SER A 259 10.49 16.23 -3.78
CA SER A 259 11.92 16.52 -3.83
C SER A 259 12.66 15.50 -4.71
N GLU A 260 13.84 15.87 -5.19
CA GLU A 260 14.71 14.96 -5.95
C GLU A 260 15.03 13.66 -5.16
N GLN A 261 15.18 13.75 -3.84
CA GLN A 261 15.40 12.57 -2.98
C GLN A 261 14.19 11.64 -2.98
N GLN A 262 12.96 12.18 -2.95
CA GLN A 262 11.74 11.37 -3.06
C GLN A 262 11.68 10.64 -4.40
N GLU A 263 11.95 11.33 -5.51
CA GLU A 263 11.94 10.74 -6.85
C GLU A 263 12.99 9.63 -6.98
N GLN A 264 14.23 9.89 -6.57
CA GLN A 264 15.33 8.91 -6.61
C GLN A 264 15.04 7.69 -5.74
N LEU A 265 14.48 7.88 -4.54
CA LEU A 265 14.15 6.77 -3.65
C LEU A 265 12.96 5.96 -4.18
N ALA A 266 11.94 6.60 -4.76
CA ALA A 266 10.83 5.91 -5.41
C ALA A 266 11.32 5.01 -6.55
N ASP A 267 12.18 5.54 -7.43
CA ASP A 267 12.79 4.80 -8.53
C ASP A 267 13.60 3.60 -8.02
N TYR A 268 14.39 3.81 -6.96
CA TYR A 268 15.15 2.73 -6.32
C TYR A 268 14.24 1.62 -5.80
N LEU A 269 13.19 1.96 -5.05
CA LEU A 269 12.25 0.99 -4.47
C LEU A 269 11.59 0.13 -5.56
N PHE A 270 11.11 0.72 -6.64
CA PHE A 270 10.52 -0.02 -7.76
C PHE A 270 11.53 -0.86 -8.51
N ALA A 271 12.75 -0.36 -8.72
CA ALA A 271 13.81 -1.13 -9.36
C ALA A 271 14.21 -2.38 -8.55
N HIS A 272 13.96 -2.38 -7.23
CA HIS A 272 14.33 -3.45 -6.32
C HIS A 272 13.13 -4.25 -5.76
N GLY A 273 11.98 -4.20 -6.45
CA GLY A 273 10.87 -5.13 -6.24
C GLY A 273 9.65 -4.60 -5.50
N ALA A 274 9.62 -3.33 -5.08
CA ALA A 274 8.39 -2.74 -4.55
C ALA A 274 7.29 -2.73 -5.63
N THR A 275 6.06 -2.98 -5.23
CA THR A 275 4.87 -2.87 -6.08
C THR A 275 4.07 -1.63 -5.73
N LEU A 276 4.03 -1.25 -4.44
CA LEU A 276 3.34 -0.08 -3.94
C LEU A 276 4.34 0.79 -3.15
N VAL A 277 4.34 2.11 -3.42
CA VAL A 277 5.08 3.11 -2.64
C VAL A 277 4.07 4.14 -2.15
N LEU A 278 3.95 4.24 -0.82
CA LEU A 278 2.94 5.00 -0.10
C LEU A 278 3.64 6.08 0.73
N GLY A 279 3.61 7.32 0.26
CA GLY A 279 4.31 8.44 0.90
C GLY A 279 3.45 9.24 1.87
N GLY A 280 4.10 9.85 2.86
CA GLY A 280 3.54 10.79 3.84
C GLY A 280 4.53 11.89 4.19
N HIS A 281 4.24 12.72 5.20
CA HIS A 281 5.05 13.80 5.78
C HIS A 281 4.80 15.20 5.21
N ALA A 282 4.63 15.39 3.90
CA ALA A 282 4.53 16.74 3.35
C ALA A 282 3.31 17.54 3.88
N HIS A 283 2.35 16.88 4.53
CA HIS A 283 1.10 17.44 5.07
C HIS A 283 0.17 18.03 4.00
N VAL A 284 0.59 18.03 2.76
CA VAL A 284 -0.17 18.48 1.59
C VAL A 284 -0.16 17.39 0.53
N PRO A 285 -1.16 17.33 -0.35
CA PRO A 285 -1.13 16.42 -1.48
C PRO A 285 0.10 16.62 -2.36
N GLN A 286 0.67 15.53 -2.83
CA GLN A 286 1.73 15.47 -3.86
C GLN A 286 1.30 14.50 -4.96
N PRO A 287 1.94 14.48 -6.14
CA PRO A 287 1.55 13.63 -7.25
C PRO A 287 1.39 12.15 -6.89
N MET A 288 0.48 11.48 -7.59
CA MET A 288 0.32 10.03 -7.56
C MET A 288 0.11 9.46 -8.96
N GLU A 289 0.57 8.24 -9.19
CA GLU A 289 0.54 7.62 -10.50
C GLU A 289 0.46 6.09 -10.45
N LEU A 290 -0.08 5.51 -11.51
CA LEU A 290 0.15 4.11 -11.87
C LEU A 290 1.43 4.06 -12.70
N ARG A 291 2.39 3.22 -12.29
CA ARG A 291 3.72 3.13 -12.90
C ARG A 291 3.97 1.74 -13.49
N THR A 292 4.53 1.68 -14.70
CA THR A 292 5.02 0.42 -15.27
C THR A 292 6.30 -0.01 -14.54
N LEU A 293 6.28 -1.18 -13.92
CA LEU A 293 7.41 -1.76 -13.22
C LEU A 293 8.44 -2.39 -14.20
N PRO A 294 9.69 -2.63 -13.77
CA PRO A 294 10.73 -3.22 -14.64
C PRO A 294 10.35 -4.58 -15.24
N ASP A 295 9.46 -5.32 -14.61
CA ASP A 295 8.96 -6.63 -15.09
C ASP A 295 7.66 -6.53 -15.92
N GLY A 296 7.21 -5.31 -16.24
CA GLY A 296 6.03 -5.04 -17.06
C GLY A 296 4.70 -5.02 -16.31
N ARG A 297 4.69 -5.31 -15.00
CA ARG A 297 3.49 -5.16 -14.15
C ARG A 297 3.19 -3.68 -13.91
N THR A 298 2.00 -3.40 -13.40
CA THR A 298 1.63 -2.06 -12.93
C THR A 298 1.77 -1.98 -11.43
N GLY A 299 2.51 -0.98 -10.94
CA GLY A 299 2.62 -0.58 -9.54
C GLY A 299 1.90 0.74 -9.28
N TYR A 300 1.90 1.17 -8.02
CA TYR A 300 1.32 2.45 -7.59
C TYR A 300 2.33 3.26 -6.79
N LEU A 301 2.43 4.54 -7.11
CA LEU A 301 3.19 5.55 -6.37
C LEU A 301 2.24 6.65 -5.92
N CYS A 302 2.35 7.03 -4.65
CA CYS A 302 1.87 8.31 -4.15
C CYS A 302 2.98 8.96 -3.33
N TYR A 303 3.36 10.17 -3.67
CA TYR A 303 4.39 10.90 -2.91
C TYR A 303 3.86 11.40 -1.56
N CYS A 304 2.63 11.91 -1.50
CA CYS A 304 1.92 12.22 -0.25
C CYS A 304 0.43 12.42 -0.53
N LEU A 305 -0.44 11.87 0.34
CA LEU A 305 -1.89 12.11 0.27
C LEU A 305 -2.32 13.38 1.04
N GLY A 306 -1.40 14.00 1.81
CA GLY A 306 -1.75 15.06 2.75
C GLY A 306 -2.28 14.51 4.07
N ASN A 307 -2.79 15.42 4.91
CA ASN A 307 -3.31 15.03 6.22
C ASN A 307 -4.68 14.34 6.15
N LEU A 308 -4.79 13.17 6.72
CA LEU A 308 -6.10 12.57 6.96
C LEU A 308 -6.90 13.38 7.98
N ILE A 309 -6.27 13.69 9.13
CA ILE A 309 -6.77 14.61 10.13
C ILE A 309 -5.65 15.50 10.65
N SER A 310 -5.88 16.79 10.75
CA SER A 310 -4.96 17.75 11.36
C SER A 310 -5.66 19.06 11.75
N ASN A 311 -4.94 19.93 12.46
CA ASN A 311 -5.36 21.32 12.72
C ASN A 311 -4.33 22.31 12.12
N GLN A 312 -3.74 21.98 10.99
CA GLN A 312 -2.84 22.87 10.25
C GLN A 312 -3.65 23.83 9.38
N PHE A 313 -3.11 25.04 9.14
CA PHE A 313 -3.78 26.12 8.39
C PHE A 313 -2.98 26.56 7.16
N ASP A 314 -1.83 25.96 6.90
CA ASP A 314 -1.07 26.24 5.70
C ASP A 314 -1.86 25.82 4.44
N PRO A 315 -1.59 26.45 3.30
CA PRO A 315 -2.28 26.12 2.05
C PRO A 315 -2.25 24.60 1.77
N TYR A 316 -3.40 24.04 1.37
CA TYR A 316 -3.62 22.63 1.01
C TYR A 316 -3.53 21.60 2.15
N THR A 317 -3.18 21.99 3.39
CA THR A 317 -3.09 21.05 4.53
C THR A 317 -4.44 20.45 4.94
N ASN A 318 -5.53 21.01 4.44
CA ASN A 318 -6.89 20.52 4.61
C ASN A 318 -7.41 19.70 3.42
N LEU A 319 -6.57 19.43 2.41
CA LEU A 319 -6.90 18.59 1.26
C LEU A 319 -6.23 17.24 1.39
N THR A 320 -6.99 16.19 1.12
CA THR A 320 -6.49 14.80 1.12
C THR A 320 -7.40 13.92 0.26
N ALA A 321 -7.13 12.61 0.24
CA ALA A 321 -7.96 11.65 -0.45
C ALA A 321 -8.01 10.31 0.30
N ALA A 322 -9.10 9.56 0.09
CA ALA A 322 -9.13 8.12 0.32
C ALA A 322 -8.92 7.43 -1.03
N VAL A 323 -7.77 6.77 -1.19
CA VAL A 323 -7.40 6.09 -2.44
C VAL A 323 -7.74 4.61 -2.32
N THR A 324 -8.50 4.08 -3.27
CA THR A 324 -8.80 2.66 -3.37
C THR A 324 -8.01 2.04 -4.52
N LEU A 325 -7.09 1.15 -4.18
CA LEU A 325 -6.30 0.36 -5.13
C LEU A 325 -6.98 -0.99 -5.34
N THR A 326 -7.17 -1.39 -6.60
CA THR A 326 -7.56 -2.75 -6.96
C THR A 326 -6.29 -3.55 -7.29
N LEU A 327 -6.02 -4.57 -6.49
CA LEU A 327 -4.90 -5.48 -6.67
C LEU A 327 -5.40 -6.75 -7.35
N THR A 328 -4.69 -7.23 -8.36
CA THR A 328 -4.99 -8.51 -9.01
C THR A 328 -3.74 -9.40 -8.98
N ARG A 329 -3.89 -10.60 -8.38
CA ARG A 329 -2.89 -11.66 -8.43
C ARG A 329 -3.27 -12.64 -9.52
N SER A 330 -2.41 -12.78 -10.53
CA SER A 330 -2.60 -13.75 -11.60
C SER A 330 -2.60 -15.18 -11.09
N GLY A 331 -3.62 -15.95 -11.44
CA GLY A 331 -3.68 -17.38 -11.11
C GLY A 331 -2.66 -18.22 -11.89
N GLU A 332 -2.18 -17.73 -13.05
CA GLU A 332 -1.19 -18.39 -13.86
C GLU A 332 0.25 -18.16 -13.34
N THR A 333 0.58 -16.89 -13.03
CA THR A 333 1.96 -16.50 -12.69
C THR A 333 2.18 -16.27 -11.20
N GLY A 334 1.12 -16.05 -10.41
CA GLY A 334 1.18 -15.64 -9.02
C GLY A 334 1.59 -14.17 -8.82
N GLN A 335 1.89 -13.44 -9.89
CA GLN A 335 2.32 -12.05 -9.81
C GLN A 335 1.15 -11.11 -9.49
N VAL A 336 1.41 -10.09 -8.68
CA VAL A 336 0.43 -9.04 -8.32
C VAL A 336 0.68 -7.79 -9.14
N THR A 337 -0.41 -7.22 -9.67
CA THR A 337 -0.43 -5.94 -10.37
C THR A 337 -1.52 -5.04 -9.79
N VAL A 338 -1.35 -3.72 -9.86
CA VAL A 338 -2.42 -2.77 -9.59
C VAL A 338 -3.27 -2.65 -10.85
N SER A 339 -4.44 -3.26 -10.83
CA SER A 339 -5.35 -3.32 -11.99
C SER A 339 -6.32 -2.14 -12.04
N GLY A 340 -6.38 -1.32 -10.97
CA GLY A 340 -7.17 -0.10 -10.90
C GLY A 340 -6.78 0.74 -9.69
N ALA A 341 -6.96 2.04 -9.80
CA ALA A 341 -6.82 2.98 -8.71
C ALA A 341 -7.82 4.13 -8.89
N GLU A 342 -8.53 4.44 -7.83
CA GLU A 342 -9.47 5.56 -7.78
C GLU A 342 -9.36 6.26 -6.44
N TYR A 343 -9.75 7.53 -6.36
CA TYR A 343 -9.77 8.23 -5.10
C TYR A 343 -11.04 9.04 -4.88
N ALA A 344 -11.45 9.13 -3.62
CA ALA A 344 -12.46 10.08 -3.17
C ALA A 344 -11.75 11.33 -2.62
N PRO A 345 -12.02 12.52 -3.20
CA PRO A 345 -11.43 13.77 -2.73
C PRO A 345 -12.03 14.16 -1.37
N MET A 346 -11.17 14.45 -0.39
CA MET A 346 -11.54 14.75 0.99
C MET A 346 -11.09 16.14 1.41
N PHE A 347 -11.86 16.73 2.33
CA PHE A 347 -11.59 18.04 2.90
C PHE A 347 -11.67 17.99 4.42
N MET A 348 -10.59 18.32 5.11
CA MET A 348 -10.57 18.46 6.56
C MET A 348 -11.21 19.80 6.97
N LEU A 349 -12.44 19.75 7.46
CA LEU A 349 -13.18 20.89 7.95
C LEU A 349 -12.78 21.19 9.40
N HIS A 350 -12.28 22.41 9.65
CA HIS A 350 -11.98 22.87 11.00
C HIS A 350 -13.25 23.29 11.73
N ALA A 351 -13.27 23.10 13.03
CA ALA A 351 -14.42 23.48 13.89
C ALA A 351 -14.81 24.95 13.76
N SER A 352 -13.83 25.85 13.58
CA SER A 352 -14.07 27.27 13.37
C SER A 352 -14.82 27.62 12.08
N ASP A 353 -14.76 26.78 11.09
CA ASP A 353 -15.39 26.98 9.76
C ASP A 353 -16.71 26.23 9.62
N SER A 354 -16.92 25.21 10.47
CA SER A 354 -18.10 24.35 10.49
C SER A 354 -19.31 25.06 11.10
N ASN A 355 -20.49 24.90 10.52
CA ASN A 355 -21.74 25.36 11.12
C ASN A 355 -22.11 24.59 12.41
N GLU A 356 -21.61 23.35 12.56
CA GLU A 356 -21.77 22.55 13.78
C GLU A 356 -20.76 22.91 14.88
N GLY A 357 -19.70 23.65 14.54
CA GLY A 357 -18.59 23.95 15.45
C GLY A 357 -17.73 22.74 15.77
N ARG A 358 -17.69 21.72 14.89
CA ARG A 358 -16.96 20.47 15.05
C ARG A 358 -15.98 20.22 13.90
N TYR A 359 -14.90 19.50 14.18
CA TYR A 359 -14.00 18.99 13.14
C TYR A 359 -14.65 17.83 12.37
N ARG A 360 -14.47 17.78 11.06
CA ARG A 360 -14.95 16.68 10.21
C ARG A 360 -14.08 16.48 8.98
N LEU A 361 -13.82 15.24 8.61
CA LEU A 361 -13.25 14.87 7.32
C LEU A 361 -14.41 14.66 6.34
N LEU A 362 -14.62 15.63 5.45
CA LEU A 362 -15.73 15.65 4.50
C LEU A 362 -15.34 14.99 3.18
N ASP A 363 -16.24 14.22 2.61
CA ASP A 363 -16.22 13.90 1.18
C ASP A 363 -16.65 15.14 0.40
N ILE A 364 -15.75 15.69 -0.42
CA ILE A 364 -15.97 16.94 -1.15
C ILE A 364 -17.19 16.83 -2.06
N ARG A 365 -17.29 15.76 -2.87
CA ARG A 365 -18.37 15.57 -3.84
C ARG A 365 -19.74 15.49 -3.17
N LYS A 366 -19.82 14.65 -2.14
CA LYS A 366 -21.05 14.48 -1.38
C LYS A 366 -21.45 15.78 -0.66
N SER A 367 -20.53 16.41 0.04
CA SER A 367 -20.82 17.62 0.82
C SER A 367 -21.24 18.80 -0.07
N MET A 368 -20.65 18.93 -1.27
CA MET A 368 -21.10 19.92 -2.26
C MET A 368 -22.51 19.62 -2.76
N GLN A 369 -22.82 18.36 -3.07
CA GLN A 369 -24.15 17.94 -3.49
C GLN A 369 -25.20 18.20 -2.40
N ASP A 370 -24.91 17.87 -1.14
CA ASP A 370 -25.82 18.11 -0.01
C ASP A 370 -26.11 19.62 0.14
N PHE A 371 -25.07 20.45 0.06
CA PHE A 371 -25.21 21.92 0.09
C PHE A 371 -26.08 22.45 -1.05
N GLU A 372 -25.90 21.97 -2.29
CA GLU A 372 -26.70 22.35 -3.47
C GLU A 372 -28.18 21.92 -3.33
N GLN A 373 -28.45 20.86 -2.58
CA GLN A 373 -29.81 20.41 -2.24
C GLN A 373 -30.43 21.16 -1.05
N GLY A 374 -29.69 22.13 -0.48
CA GLY A 374 -30.16 22.99 0.60
C GLY A 374 -29.79 22.55 2.01
N ASP A 375 -29.00 21.48 2.17
CA ASP A 375 -28.46 21.11 3.48
C ASP A 375 -27.24 21.98 3.80
N THR A 376 -27.44 22.90 4.72
CA THR A 376 -26.40 23.82 5.21
C THR A 376 -26.05 23.54 6.67
N SER A 377 -26.38 22.37 7.20
CA SER A 377 -26.14 22.02 8.62
C SER A 377 -24.66 21.99 8.96
N VAL A 378 -23.82 21.47 8.09
CA VAL A 378 -22.35 21.36 8.27
C VAL A 378 -21.59 22.42 7.47
N VAL A 379 -21.93 22.54 6.17
CA VAL A 379 -21.21 23.32 5.18
C VAL A 379 -21.93 24.65 4.94
N ASN A 380 -21.21 25.76 5.10
CA ASN A 380 -21.67 27.09 4.68
C ASN A 380 -21.14 27.44 3.28
N ARG A 381 -21.56 28.60 2.74
CA ARG A 381 -21.15 29.06 1.41
C ARG A 381 -19.64 29.19 1.25
N SER A 382 -18.95 29.70 2.27
CA SER A 382 -17.48 29.86 2.24
C SER A 382 -16.76 28.51 2.16
N VAL A 383 -17.22 27.53 2.92
CA VAL A 383 -16.66 26.16 2.89
C VAL A 383 -16.95 25.48 1.55
N TYR A 384 -18.17 25.64 1.01
CA TYR A 384 -18.52 25.14 -0.32
C TYR A 384 -17.57 25.69 -1.40
N ASP A 385 -17.34 27.00 -1.43
CA ASP A 385 -16.45 27.64 -2.42
C ASP A 385 -15.01 27.14 -2.27
N ARG A 386 -14.53 26.91 -1.04
CA ARG A 386 -13.21 26.31 -0.76
C ARG A 386 -13.12 24.85 -1.20
N MET A 387 -14.17 24.06 -1.01
CA MET A 387 -14.21 22.67 -1.48
C MET A 387 -14.22 22.61 -3.01
N GLN A 388 -14.95 23.50 -3.69
CA GLN A 388 -14.94 23.58 -5.15
C GLN A 388 -13.54 23.89 -5.69
N GLN A 389 -12.83 24.84 -5.08
CA GLN A 389 -11.45 25.15 -5.42
C GLN A 389 -10.53 23.97 -5.06
N GLY A 390 -10.71 23.37 -3.88
CA GLY A 390 -9.91 22.22 -3.41
C GLY A 390 -9.99 21.01 -4.32
N LEU A 391 -11.16 20.73 -4.89
CA LEU A 391 -11.32 19.66 -5.88
C LEU A 391 -10.47 19.91 -7.13
N SER A 392 -10.49 21.15 -7.63
CA SER A 392 -9.66 21.58 -8.77
C SER A 392 -8.15 21.49 -8.45
N ASP A 393 -7.79 21.87 -7.22
CA ASP A 393 -6.41 21.80 -6.75
C ASP A 393 -5.93 20.34 -6.58
N LEU A 394 -6.77 19.44 -6.06
CA LEU A 394 -6.46 18.01 -5.96
C LEU A 394 -6.18 17.40 -7.34
N HIS A 395 -7.04 17.64 -8.35
CA HIS A 395 -6.81 17.16 -9.72
C HIS A 395 -5.47 17.66 -10.28
N ARG A 396 -5.16 18.93 -10.05
CA ARG A 396 -3.91 19.54 -10.51
C ARG A 396 -2.68 18.98 -9.78
N ILE A 397 -2.74 18.84 -8.45
CA ILE A 397 -1.60 18.41 -7.61
C ILE A 397 -1.35 16.91 -7.77
N PHE A 398 -2.40 16.09 -7.71
CA PHE A 398 -2.27 14.64 -7.93
C PHE A 398 -1.86 14.30 -9.38
N GLY A 399 -2.07 15.25 -10.31
CA GLY A 399 -1.77 15.07 -11.74
C GLY A 399 -2.74 14.14 -12.46
N THR A 400 -3.89 13.86 -11.86
CA THR A 400 -4.89 12.93 -12.38
C THR A 400 -6.28 13.27 -11.90
N ASP A 401 -7.31 12.85 -12.66
CA ASP A 401 -8.70 12.82 -12.20
C ASP A 401 -8.89 11.68 -11.17
N GLU A 402 -10.11 11.56 -10.61
CA GLU A 402 -10.41 10.59 -9.53
C GLU A 402 -10.21 9.11 -9.92
N VAL A 403 -10.06 8.80 -11.22
CA VAL A 403 -9.69 7.48 -11.72
C VAL A 403 -8.33 7.57 -12.40
N LEU A 404 -7.34 6.88 -11.84
CA LEU A 404 -5.98 6.93 -12.36
C LEU A 404 -5.85 6.09 -13.63
N SER A 405 -5.18 6.66 -14.63
CA SER A 405 -4.77 5.93 -15.82
C SER A 405 -3.27 5.65 -15.78
N LEU A 406 -2.84 4.53 -16.40
CA LEU A 406 -1.42 4.23 -16.51
C LEU A 406 -0.72 5.35 -17.29
N VAL A 407 0.31 5.93 -16.71
CA VAL A 407 1.16 6.92 -17.39
C VAL A 407 1.99 6.18 -18.44
N ALA A 408 1.87 6.61 -19.69
CA ALA A 408 2.51 5.96 -20.85
C ALA A 408 4.03 6.21 -20.92
#